data_5fa345ca0ea7b6bf4dd9d64a4112eb0d
#
_entry.id   5fa345ca0ea7b6bf4dd9d64a4112eb0d
#
_cell.length_a   1.000
_cell.length_b   1.000
_cell.length_c   1.000
_cell.angle_alpha   90.00
_cell.angle_beta   90.00
_cell.angle_gamma   90.00
#
_symmetry.space_group_name_H-M   'P 1'
#
loop_
_entity.id
_entity.type
_entity.pdbx_description
1 polymer ?
#
loop_
_entity_poly.entity_id
_entity_poly.type
_entity_poly.pdbx_seq_one_letter_code
_entity_poly.pdbx_strand_id
1 'polypeptide(L)'
;MEAGFIINSVKTPVVQRQNYVMYLEFFAGMHWFHTDVFKWNKEVKKQFLEDLNLLQYLVSTPLVALIEEDNTKLAKFAQKIGFKVEQPFTGRDNEQYYIWSRSI
;
A
#
# COMPACT_ATOMS: atom_id res chain seq x y z
N MET A 1 14.16 25.01 -2.40
CA MET A 1 14.08 24.64 -2.40
C MET A 1 13.66 24.33 -2.25
N GLU A 2 13.52 24.09 -2.31
CA GLU A 2 13.23 23.70 -2.29
C GLU A 2 12.98 23.01 -1.95
N ALA A 3 13.02 22.79 -1.91
CA ALA A 3 12.87 22.12 -1.70
C ALA A 3 12.81 21.27 -1.35
N GLY A 4 12.93 21.29 -1.56
CA GLY A 4 13.04 20.23 -1.39
C GLY A 4 12.67 19.49 -0.49
N PHE A 5 12.50 19.42 -0.15
CA PHE A 5 12.31 18.73 0.71
C PHE A 5 11.43 17.96 0.74
N ILE A 6 11.06 17.87 0.96
CA ILE A 6 10.06 17.35 1.17
C ILE A 6 9.82 16.25 0.60
N ILE A 7 10.23 16.00 -0.11
CA ILE A 7 10.01 15.20 -0.80
C ILE A 7 10.53 14.04 -0.84
N ASN A 8 11.25 13.69 -0.16
CA ASN A 8 12.08 12.54 -0.28
C ASN A 8 11.68 11.40 0.60
N SER A 9 10.42 11.11 0.66
CA SER A 9 9.97 9.87 1.22
C SER A 9 10.49 8.73 0.35
N VAL A 10 10.96 7.66 0.96
CA VAL A 10 11.56 6.52 0.26
C VAL A 10 10.77 5.26 0.57
N LYS A 11 10.43 4.52 -0.48
CA LYS A 11 9.83 3.20 -0.32
C LYS A 11 10.90 2.25 0.18
N THR A 12 10.73 1.74 1.38
CA THR A 12 11.67 0.83 1.99
C THR A 12 11.11 -0.59 1.96
N PRO A 13 11.83 -1.56 1.39
CA PRO A 13 11.36 -2.94 1.42
C PRO A 13 11.40 -3.45 2.85
N VAL A 14 10.28 -3.98 3.31
CA VAL A 14 10.14 -4.49 4.67
C VAL A 14 9.86 -5.98 4.71
N VAL A 15 9.36 -6.55 3.61
CA VAL A 15 9.20 -7.99 3.44
C VAL A 15 9.68 -8.33 2.04
N GLN A 16 10.62 -9.25 1.93
CA GLN A 16 11.13 -9.69 0.64
C GLN A 16 10.99 -11.20 0.53
N ARG A 17 10.15 -11.62 -0.41
CA ARG A 17 9.94 -13.04 -0.72
C ARG A 17 10.22 -13.26 -2.21
N GLN A 18 10.37 -14.50 -2.60
CA GLN A 18 10.58 -14.83 -4.01
C GLN A 18 9.41 -14.35 -4.88
N ASN A 19 8.20 -14.43 -4.37
CA ASN A 19 6.99 -14.17 -5.14
C ASN A 19 6.41 -12.77 -4.95
N TYR A 20 6.91 -12.01 -4.00
CA TYR A 20 6.44 -10.63 -3.78
C TYR A 20 7.40 -9.87 -2.88
N VAL A 21 7.27 -8.55 -2.92
CA VAL A 21 8.00 -7.65 -2.02
C VAL A 21 6.96 -6.67 -1.48
N MET A 22 7.03 -6.38 -0.19
CA MET A 22 6.21 -5.34 0.44
C MET A 22 7.12 -4.18 0.83
N TYR A 23 6.63 -2.96 0.63
CA TYR A 23 7.37 -1.74 0.95
C TYR A 23 6.53 -0.85 1.85
N LEU A 24 7.19 -0.08 2.68
CA LEU A 24 6.57 1.02 3.42
C LEU A 24 7.24 2.32 3.05
N GLU A 25 6.43 3.36 2.99
CA GLU A 25 6.89 4.71 2.78
C GLU A 25 6.22 5.55 3.86
N PHE A 26 6.99 6.22 4.70
CA PHE A 26 6.41 7.09 5.72
C PHE A 26 6.36 8.50 5.19
N PHE A 27 5.17 9.04 5.02
CA PHE A 27 4.98 10.36 4.44
C PHE A 27 3.68 10.97 4.96
N ALA A 28 3.71 12.25 5.27
CA ALA A 28 2.53 12.99 5.75
C ALA A 28 1.93 12.34 7.00
N GLY A 29 2.77 11.79 7.88
CA GLY A 29 2.32 11.17 9.12
C GLY A 29 1.68 9.81 8.96
N MET A 30 1.75 9.21 7.78
CA MET A 30 1.10 7.94 7.49
C MET A 30 2.08 6.95 6.89
N HIS A 31 1.77 5.66 7.07
CA HIS A 31 2.54 4.58 6.47
C HIS A 31 1.86 4.13 5.19
N TRP A 32 2.47 4.46 4.05
CA TRP A 32 1.96 4.09 2.73
C TRP A 32 2.50 2.73 2.36
N PHE A 33 1.58 1.83 2.02
CA PHE A 33 1.92 0.46 1.66
C PHE A 33 2.01 0.31 0.15
N HIS A 34 3.09 -0.32 -0.32
CA HIS A 34 3.27 -0.66 -1.72
C HIS A 34 3.69 -2.11 -1.81
N THR A 35 3.35 -2.77 -2.89
CA THR A 35 3.80 -4.14 -3.10
C THR A 35 3.99 -4.44 -4.57
N ASP A 36 5.00 -5.26 -4.85
CA ASP A 36 5.19 -5.88 -6.17
C ASP A 36 4.89 -7.36 -6.01
N VAL A 37 4.04 -7.89 -6.86
CA VAL A 37 3.68 -9.31 -6.83
C VAL A 37 4.09 -9.94 -8.14
N PHE A 38 4.99 -10.92 -8.07
CA PHE A 38 5.55 -11.57 -9.24
C PHE A 38 4.83 -12.87 -9.59
N LYS A 39 4.22 -13.51 -8.60
CA LYS A 39 3.46 -14.73 -8.78
C LYS A 39 2.33 -14.75 -7.76
N TRP A 40 1.15 -15.16 -8.20
CA TRP A 40 -0.01 -15.21 -7.33
C TRP A 40 -0.75 -16.52 -7.50
N ASN A 41 -0.96 -17.21 -6.41
CA ASN A 41 -1.78 -18.40 -6.33
C ASN A 41 -2.26 -18.54 -4.89
N LYS A 42 -2.96 -19.60 -4.59
CA LYS A 42 -3.58 -19.81 -3.28
C LYS A 42 -2.56 -19.84 -2.15
N GLU A 43 -1.42 -20.48 -2.38
CA GLU A 43 -0.38 -20.59 -1.36
C GLU A 43 0.34 -19.28 -1.15
N VAL A 44 0.63 -18.56 -2.24
CA VAL A 44 1.26 -17.25 -2.16
C VAL A 44 0.33 -16.27 -1.44
N LYS A 45 -0.97 -16.34 -1.73
CA LYS A 45 -1.95 -15.49 -1.05
C LYS A 45 -1.92 -15.72 0.45
N LYS A 46 -1.87 -16.98 0.87
CA LYS A 46 -1.83 -17.32 2.30
C LYS A 46 -0.59 -16.71 2.97
N GLN A 47 0.58 -16.90 2.36
CA GLN A 47 1.82 -16.34 2.89
C GLN A 47 1.78 -14.81 2.90
N PHE A 48 1.26 -14.21 1.84
CA PHE A 48 1.13 -12.76 1.72
C PHE A 48 0.28 -12.19 2.87
N LEU A 49 -0.86 -12.82 3.15
CA LEU A 49 -1.74 -12.37 4.23
C LEU A 49 -1.11 -12.55 5.60
N GLU A 50 -0.35 -13.61 5.82
CA GLU A 50 0.37 -13.82 7.07
C GLU A 50 1.41 -12.71 7.27
N ASP A 51 2.19 -12.41 6.23
CA ASP A 51 3.20 -11.36 6.30
C ASP A 51 2.55 -9.98 6.48
N LEU A 52 1.46 -9.73 5.77
CA LEU A 52 0.77 -8.44 5.86
C LEU A 52 0.15 -8.25 7.25
N ASN A 53 -0.42 -9.29 7.82
CA ASN A 53 -0.98 -9.22 9.17
C ASN A 53 0.12 -8.93 10.20
N LEU A 54 1.27 -9.56 10.06
CA LEU A 54 2.39 -9.29 10.96
C LEU A 54 2.90 -7.86 10.80
N LEU A 55 3.04 -7.40 9.55
CA LEU A 55 3.45 -6.03 9.28
C LEU A 55 2.47 -5.04 9.89
N GLN A 56 1.17 -5.28 9.70
CA GLN A 56 0.12 -4.44 10.27
C GLN A 56 0.22 -4.37 11.79
N TYR A 57 0.47 -5.52 12.41
CA TYR A 57 0.61 -5.59 13.86
C TYR A 57 1.82 -4.78 14.34
N LEU A 58 2.96 -4.92 13.66
CA LEU A 58 4.18 -4.24 14.04
C LEU A 58 4.09 -2.72 13.84
N VAL A 59 3.42 -2.29 12.77
CA VAL A 59 3.24 -0.87 12.49
C VAL A 59 2.25 -0.24 13.47
N SER A 60 1.23 -0.97 13.87
CA SER A 60 0.18 -0.58 14.82
C SER A 60 -0.64 0.66 14.46
N THR A 61 -0.44 1.22 13.29
CA THR A 61 -1.26 2.30 12.75
C THR A 61 -1.82 1.83 11.40
N PRO A 62 -2.87 2.46 10.88
CA PRO A 62 -3.40 2.03 9.58
C PRO A 62 -2.34 2.10 8.49
N LEU A 63 -2.37 1.10 7.62
CA LEU A 63 -1.60 1.15 6.37
C LEU A 63 -2.51 1.81 5.34
N VAL A 64 -1.96 2.73 4.56
CA VAL A 64 -2.74 3.42 3.52
C VAL A 64 -2.17 3.15 2.14
N ALA A 65 -3.02 3.20 1.15
CA ALA A 65 -2.63 3.00 -0.24
C ALA A 65 -3.40 3.96 -1.12
N LEU A 66 -2.74 4.43 -2.17
CA LEU A 66 -3.34 5.33 -3.13
C LEU A 66 -3.59 4.52 -4.41
N ILE A 67 -4.85 4.46 -4.83
CA ILE A 67 -5.24 3.69 -6.00
C ILE A 67 -6.01 4.59 -6.96
N GLU A 68 -5.60 4.58 -8.22
CA GLU A 68 -6.26 5.36 -9.26
C GLU A 68 -7.72 4.93 -9.39
N GLU A 69 -8.60 5.90 -9.59
CA GLU A 69 -10.03 5.67 -9.64
C GLU A 69 -10.44 4.61 -10.66
N ASP A 70 -9.78 4.58 -11.80
CA ASP A 70 -10.09 3.65 -12.87
C ASP A 70 -9.32 2.33 -12.79
N ASN A 71 -8.46 2.16 -11.80
CA ASN A 71 -7.71 0.92 -11.64
C ASN A 71 -8.52 -0.10 -10.85
N THR A 72 -9.55 -0.64 -11.48
CA THR A 72 -10.46 -1.57 -10.82
C THR A 72 -9.79 -2.89 -10.43
N LYS A 73 -8.79 -3.31 -11.19
CA LYS A 73 -8.06 -4.54 -10.90
C LYS A 73 -7.30 -4.43 -9.59
N LEU A 74 -6.59 -3.32 -9.40
CA LEU A 74 -5.85 -3.07 -8.16
C LEU A 74 -6.80 -2.86 -6.98
N ALA A 75 -7.92 -2.18 -7.21
CA ALA A 75 -8.94 -1.99 -6.18
C ALA A 75 -9.49 -3.32 -5.68
N LYS A 76 -9.76 -4.26 -6.58
CA LYS A 76 -10.24 -5.59 -6.21
C LYS A 76 -9.19 -6.36 -5.41
N PHE A 77 -7.92 -6.22 -5.80
CA PHE A 77 -6.83 -6.86 -5.08
C PHE A 77 -6.73 -6.28 -3.66
N ALA A 78 -6.76 -4.96 -3.54
CA ALA A 78 -6.69 -4.28 -2.24
C ALA A 78 -7.82 -4.75 -1.33
N GLN A 79 -9.03 -4.85 -1.87
CA GLN A 79 -10.18 -5.31 -1.10
C GLN A 79 -9.99 -6.74 -0.59
N LYS A 80 -9.43 -7.61 -1.42
CA LYS A 80 -9.18 -9.01 -1.05
C LYS A 80 -8.17 -9.15 0.08
N ILE A 81 -7.24 -8.21 0.19
CA ILE A 81 -6.22 -8.27 1.24
C ILE A 81 -6.56 -7.38 2.44
N GLY A 82 -7.80 -6.91 2.51
CA GLY A 82 -8.32 -6.27 3.71
C GLY A 82 -8.32 -4.76 3.73
N PHE A 83 -8.00 -4.11 2.63
CA PHE A 83 -8.10 -2.66 2.55
C PHE A 83 -9.55 -2.24 2.27
N LYS A 84 -9.91 -1.07 2.77
CA LYS A 84 -11.21 -0.46 2.53
C LYS A 84 -11.02 0.93 1.96
N VAL A 85 -11.91 1.32 1.04
CA VAL A 85 -11.86 2.66 0.48
C VAL A 85 -12.30 3.67 1.54
N GLU A 86 -11.54 4.76 1.64
CA GLU A 86 -11.83 5.79 2.62
C GLU A 86 -12.36 7.07 2.00
N GLN A 87 -11.63 7.66 1.10
CA GLN A 87 -12.02 8.94 0.53
C GLN A 87 -11.37 9.19 -0.83
N PRO A 88 -12.00 10.02 -1.66
CA PRO A 88 -11.42 10.40 -2.93
C PRO A 88 -10.26 11.39 -2.71
N PHE A 89 -9.35 11.41 -3.66
CA PHE A 89 -8.20 12.29 -3.62
C PHE A 89 -7.86 12.73 -5.05
N THR A 90 -7.67 14.04 -5.24
CA THR A 90 -7.25 14.57 -6.53
C THR A 90 -5.77 14.90 -6.47
N GLY A 91 -4.99 14.26 -7.33
CA GLY A 91 -3.55 14.48 -7.41
C GLY A 91 -3.21 15.81 -8.07
N ARG A 92 -1.93 16.18 -8.01
CA ARG A 92 -1.45 17.43 -8.62
C ARG A 92 -1.64 17.45 -10.12
N ASP A 93 -1.67 16.28 -10.75
CA ASP A 93 -1.85 16.12 -12.17
C ASP A 93 -3.32 16.09 -12.58
N ASN A 94 -4.23 16.42 -11.66
CA ASN A 94 -5.68 16.33 -11.81
C ASN A 94 -6.18 14.89 -11.99
N GLU A 95 -5.34 13.90 -11.74
CA GLU A 95 -5.76 12.52 -11.75
C GLU A 95 -6.58 12.22 -10.51
N GLN A 96 -7.57 11.37 -10.65
CA GLN A 96 -8.47 10.99 -9.57
C GLN A 96 -8.02 9.68 -8.96
N TYR A 97 -7.93 9.68 -7.62
CA TYR A 97 -7.52 8.50 -6.85
C TYR A 97 -8.49 8.29 -5.72
N TYR A 98 -8.40 7.12 -5.08
CA TYR A 98 -9.00 6.89 -3.79
C TYR A 98 -7.91 6.52 -2.80
N ILE A 99 -8.07 6.97 -1.57
CA ILE A 99 -7.22 6.54 -0.47
C ILE A 99 -7.92 5.35 0.16
N TRP A 100 -7.18 4.25 0.30
CA TRP A 100 -7.64 3.03 0.93
C TRP A 100 -6.85 2.83 2.22
N SER A 101 -7.45 2.20 3.21
CA SER A 101 -6.75 1.92 4.46
C SER A 101 -7.02 0.52 4.95
N ARG A 102 -6.07 0.01 5.73
CA ARG A 102 -6.16 -1.28 6.39
C ARG A 102 -5.70 -1.13 7.81
N SER A 103 -6.53 -1.57 8.75
CA SER A 103 -6.17 -1.56 10.17
C SER A 103 -6.55 -2.90 10.79
N ILE A 104 -6.05 -3.11 11.99
CA ILE A 104 -6.33 -4.33 12.73
C ILE A 104 -7.75 -4.30 13.23
#